data_68a845e556974e09f74914fd9e83fb9e
#
_entry.id   68a845e556974e09f74914fd9e83fb9e
#
_cell.length_a   1.000
_cell.length_b   1.000
_cell.length_c   1.000
_cell.angle_alpha   90.00
_cell.angle_beta   90.00
_cell.angle_gamma   90.00
#
_symmetry.space_group_name_H-M   'P 1'
#
loop_
_entity.id
_entity.type
_entity.pdbx_description
1 polymer ?
#
loop_
_entity_poly.entity_id
_entity_poly.type
_entity_poly.pdbx_seq_one_letter_code
_entity_poly.pdbx_strand_id
1 'polypeptide(L)'
;MNKIGPIIQNKQNAKNDTVNVQKNHEFILIYRKTLLQEGTKVKPTLIRKTTIYKDIIEESGRFYYLNDPITTRGEGGTLNARPNLGYTIYYNPNTKDFIAENDYDIELAKTSNNESEVYSTRQDLIDSGFVAVRPPRVRGKLGCWTWAINKFNYEKDNIVITGKNGIFTAKKRTFVDSKFVQKKDGKLVYAAITDANSRSILDFSTNEGTNELNSLIDGNVFSNPKNLEMIKYLITLVRDPNMIVLDFFSGSATTAQAVLQLNAEDGGKRKFIMIQLAEETDEKSAAYKFGYKNICEIGKERIQRAAKKISEEYPDAKFDSGFRVLKLDDSNMNEVYYNPEDYSQGFLNQLESNIKSDRTDLDLLFGCLLEWGLALSLPYTSEQIDGCTVHNYNDGDLIACFDENIPDSVIKAIAKKQPLRAVFRDSSFTDSPSKINVDEIFKLTAPNTRVKVI
;
A
#
# COMPACT_ATOMS: atom_id res chain seq x y z
N MET A 1 -13.16 1.18 16.95
CA MET A 1 -12.44 1.54 15.72
C MET A 1 -12.03 3.01 15.78
N ASN A 2 -10.76 3.31 15.48
CA ASN A 2 -10.28 4.70 15.49
C ASN A 2 -10.46 5.33 14.13
N LYS A 3 -11.35 6.33 14.06
CA LYS A 3 -11.54 7.15 12.88
C LYS A 3 -10.29 8.02 12.66
N ILE A 4 -9.70 7.93 11.47
CA ILE A 4 -8.56 8.78 11.09
C ILE A 4 -9.07 10.12 10.54
N GLY A 5 -10.16 10.09 9.79
CA GLY A 5 -10.84 11.24 9.20
C GLY A 5 -11.53 10.89 7.90
N PRO A 6 -12.46 11.70 7.41
CA PRO A 6 -12.98 11.56 6.07
C PRO A 6 -12.02 12.16 5.05
N ILE A 7 -11.92 11.52 3.90
CA ILE A 7 -11.42 12.12 2.66
C ILE A 7 -12.64 12.38 1.77
N ILE A 8 -12.67 13.51 1.11
CA ILE A 8 -13.71 13.90 0.17
C ILE A 8 -13.19 13.64 -1.24
N GLN A 9 -13.85 12.79 -1.99
CA GLN A 9 -13.63 12.68 -3.43
C GLN A 9 -14.49 13.74 -4.14
N ASN A 10 -13.86 14.68 -4.82
CA ASN A 10 -14.52 15.58 -5.77
C ASN A 10 -14.68 14.83 -7.11
N LYS A 11 -15.92 14.57 -7.53
CA LYS A 11 -16.24 13.80 -8.74
C LYS A 11 -16.05 14.57 -10.04
N GLN A 12 -15.90 15.88 -9.98
CA GLN A 12 -15.72 16.85 -11.06
C GLN A 12 -16.90 16.93 -12.07
N ASN A 13 -17.46 15.80 -12.50
CA ASN A 13 -18.47 15.70 -13.57
C ASN A 13 -19.76 14.97 -13.14
N ALA A 14 -20.11 14.98 -11.86
CA ALA A 14 -21.35 14.35 -11.42
C ALA A 14 -22.56 15.10 -11.99
N LYS A 15 -23.37 14.42 -12.82
CA LYS A 15 -24.71 14.89 -13.19
C LYS A 15 -25.57 14.94 -11.95
N ASN A 16 -26.45 15.90 -11.90
CA ASN A 16 -27.23 16.12 -10.70
C ASN A 16 -28.69 16.48 -10.99
N ASP A 17 -29.55 15.66 -10.48
CA ASP A 17 -31.00 15.81 -10.56
C ASP A 17 -31.58 16.44 -9.28
N THR A 18 -30.75 17.03 -8.42
CA THR A 18 -31.22 17.67 -7.18
C THR A 18 -31.75 19.08 -7.43
N VAL A 19 -32.82 19.42 -6.75
CA VAL A 19 -33.55 20.69 -6.94
C VAL A 19 -32.76 21.92 -6.44
N ASN A 20 -31.91 21.76 -5.43
CA ASN A 20 -31.26 22.89 -4.75
C ASN A 20 -29.73 22.90 -4.83
N VAL A 21 -29.06 21.87 -4.31
CA VAL A 21 -27.60 21.81 -4.21
C VAL A 21 -27.06 20.59 -4.90
N GLN A 22 -26.11 20.81 -5.82
CA GLN A 22 -25.46 19.74 -6.56
C GLN A 22 -24.46 18.97 -5.68
N LYS A 23 -24.66 17.66 -5.54
CA LYS A 23 -23.78 16.79 -4.79
C LYS A 23 -22.66 16.22 -5.68
N ASN A 24 -21.56 16.94 -5.80
CA ASN A 24 -20.42 16.57 -6.66
C ASN A 24 -19.30 15.82 -5.91
N HIS A 25 -19.61 15.19 -4.77
CA HIS A 25 -18.60 14.51 -3.96
C HIS A 25 -19.12 13.22 -3.34
N GLU A 26 -18.17 12.35 -2.97
CA GLU A 26 -18.36 11.19 -2.11
C GLU A 26 -17.42 11.27 -0.91
N PHE A 27 -17.78 10.58 0.17
CA PHE A 27 -16.93 10.47 1.36
C PHE A 27 -16.22 9.12 1.38
N ILE A 28 -14.91 9.15 1.65
CA ILE A 28 -14.11 7.98 1.95
C ILE A 28 -13.83 8.01 3.44
N LEU A 29 -14.44 7.09 4.18
CA LEU A 29 -14.28 7.00 5.62
C LEU A 29 -13.12 6.06 5.96
N ILE A 30 -12.15 6.56 6.72
CA ILE A 30 -10.93 5.81 7.03
C ILE A 30 -10.87 5.50 8.52
N TYR A 31 -10.66 4.23 8.81
CA TYR A 31 -10.55 3.69 10.16
C TYR A 31 -9.31 2.82 10.29
N ARG A 32 -8.81 2.66 11.50
CA ARG A 32 -7.78 1.68 11.83
C ARG A 32 -8.21 0.81 13.01
N LYS A 33 -7.69 -0.41 13.06
CA LYS A 33 -8.00 -1.38 14.11
C LYS A 33 -7.35 -1.01 15.45
N THR A 34 -6.08 -0.59 15.43
CA THR A 34 -5.31 -0.35 16.66
C THR A 34 -5.64 0.99 17.29
N LEU A 35 -5.99 0.99 18.59
CA LEU A 35 -6.06 2.18 19.44
C LEU A 35 -4.65 2.74 19.65
N LEU A 36 -4.48 4.07 19.47
CA LEU A 36 -3.30 4.74 19.99
C LEU A 36 -3.54 5.07 21.46
N GLN A 37 -2.57 4.79 22.31
CA GLN A 37 -2.60 5.25 23.68
C GLN A 37 -2.53 6.80 23.69
N GLU A 38 -3.34 7.42 24.52
CA GLU A 38 -3.31 8.87 24.76
C GLU A 38 -1.89 9.29 25.15
N GLY A 39 -1.37 10.36 24.54
CA GLY A 39 -0.03 10.86 24.80
C GLY A 39 1.10 10.30 23.92
N THR A 40 0.87 9.26 23.12
CA THR A 40 1.85 8.82 22.13
C THR A 40 1.94 9.78 20.96
N LYS A 41 3.15 10.27 20.62
CA LYS A 41 3.38 10.98 19.36
C LYS A 41 3.05 10.04 18.19
N VAL A 42 1.87 10.22 17.62
CA VAL A 42 1.37 9.42 16.50
C VAL A 42 2.23 9.72 15.29
N LYS A 43 2.95 8.72 14.79
CA LYS A 43 3.52 8.83 13.44
C LYS A 43 2.35 8.90 12.44
N PRO A 44 2.41 9.80 11.43
CA PRO A 44 1.40 9.84 10.38
C PRO A 44 1.22 8.45 9.77
N THR A 45 -0.03 7.98 9.66
CA THR A 45 -0.35 6.66 9.13
C THR A 45 -0.73 6.69 7.66
N LEU A 46 -1.17 7.85 7.17
CA LEU A 46 -1.53 8.06 5.77
C LEU A 46 -0.59 9.08 5.16
N ILE A 47 0.46 8.60 4.52
CA ILE A 47 1.52 9.43 3.95
C ILE A 47 1.60 9.17 2.46
N ARG A 48 1.58 10.24 1.66
CA ARG A 48 1.84 10.19 0.23
C ARG A 48 3.26 10.69 -0.06
N LYS A 49 3.89 10.16 -1.07
CA LYS A 49 5.06 10.79 -1.67
C LYS A 49 4.60 11.95 -2.53
N THR A 50 5.29 13.07 -2.44
CA THR A 50 5.05 14.24 -3.29
C THR A 50 6.37 14.78 -3.80
N THR A 51 6.38 15.26 -5.03
CA THR A 51 7.53 15.91 -5.62
C THR A 51 7.44 17.41 -5.35
N ILE A 52 8.48 17.96 -4.74
CA ILE A 52 8.64 19.41 -4.56
C ILE A 52 9.78 19.84 -5.47
N TYR A 53 9.51 20.79 -6.34
CA TYR A 53 10.55 21.38 -7.18
C TYR A 53 11.25 22.50 -6.41
N LYS A 54 12.58 22.40 -6.30
CA LYS A 54 13.45 23.41 -5.70
C LYS A 54 14.18 24.15 -6.82
N ASP A 55 14.08 25.46 -6.85
CA ASP A 55 14.85 26.28 -7.80
C ASP A 55 16.35 26.10 -7.52
N ILE A 56 17.10 25.79 -8.56
CA ILE A 56 18.54 25.57 -8.49
C ILE A 56 19.28 26.83 -8.91
N ILE A 57 20.31 27.15 -8.14
CA ILE A 57 21.30 28.17 -8.43
C ILE A 57 22.57 27.46 -8.86
N GLU A 58 23.12 27.89 -9.99
CA GLU A 58 24.44 27.46 -10.45
C GLU A 58 25.47 28.55 -10.12
N GLU A 59 26.53 28.16 -9.41
CA GLU A 59 27.63 29.04 -9.03
C GLU A 59 28.95 28.27 -9.12
N SER A 60 29.87 28.78 -9.93
CA SER A 60 31.20 28.16 -10.10
C SER A 60 31.17 26.68 -10.47
N GLY A 61 30.22 26.26 -11.32
CA GLY A 61 30.05 24.88 -11.74
C GLY A 61 29.40 23.93 -10.70
N ARG A 62 28.94 24.48 -9.58
CA ARG A 62 28.24 23.74 -8.55
C ARG A 62 26.77 24.14 -8.52
N PHE A 63 25.90 23.16 -8.33
CA PHE A 63 24.45 23.32 -8.28
C PHE A 63 23.95 23.20 -6.83
N TYR A 64 23.13 24.14 -6.39
CA TYR A 64 22.51 24.08 -5.07
C TYR A 64 21.15 24.76 -5.04
N TYR A 65 20.34 24.42 -4.05
CA TYR A 65 19.13 25.17 -3.72
C TYR A 65 19.25 25.78 -2.32
N LEU A 66 18.50 26.85 -2.08
CA LEU A 66 18.41 27.48 -0.76
C LEU A 66 17.28 26.83 0.04
N ASN A 67 17.62 26.41 1.24
CA ASN A 67 16.62 25.97 2.22
C ASN A 67 15.88 27.18 2.80
N ASP A 68 14.84 26.89 3.61
CA ASP A 68 14.19 27.92 4.42
C ASP A 68 15.21 28.61 5.34
N PRO A 69 14.93 29.86 5.77
CA PRO A 69 15.78 30.53 6.75
C PRO A 69 16.01 29.68 8.00
N ILE A 70 17.22 29.77 8.60
CA ILE A 70 17.55 29.09 9.85
C ILE A 70 16.83 29.69 11.07
N THR A 71 15.55 30.02 10.90
CA THR A 71 14.64 30.60 11.91
C THR A 71 13.36 29.76 11.98
N THR A 72 12.56 29.96 13.02
CA THR A 72 11.23 29.34 13.13
C THR A 72 10.17 30.40 13.46
N ARG A 73 8.97 30.20 12.89
CA ARG A 73 7.82 31.12 13.11
C ARG A 73 6.85 30.62 14.19
N GLY A 74 7.04 29.41 14.72
CA GLY A 74 6.20 28.81 15.76
C GLY A 74 6.52 29.33 17.16
N GLU A 75 5.74 28.93 18.17
CA GLU A 75 5.91 29.37 19.58
C GLU A 75 7.32 29.09 20.14
N GLY A 76 7.92 27.98 19.77
CA GLY A 76 9.31 27.67 20.12
C GLY A 76 10.36 28.49 19.36
N GLY A 77 9.98 29.49 18.56
CA GLY A 77 10.87 30.35 17.79
C GLY A 77 11.24 31.67 18.49
N THR A 78 10.79 31.88 19.72
CA THR A 78 11.11 33.08 20.49
C THR A 78 12.39 32.94 21.30
N LEU A 79 13.12 34.03 21.49
CA LEU A 79 14.37 34.02 22.18
C LEU A 79 14.23 33.64 23.67
N ASN A 80 13.14 34.07 24.32
CA ASN A 80 12.86 33.66 25.70
C ASN A 80 12.61 32.15 25.86
N ALA A 81 12.09 31.48 24.84
CA ALA A 81 11.92 30.02 24.85
C ALA A 81 13.25 29.28 24.58
N ARG A 82 14.17 29.89 23.85
CA ARG A 82 15.46 29.33 23.47
C ARG A 82 16.60 30.38 23.65
N PRO A 83 16.92 30.76 24.88
CA PRO A 83 17.79 31.92 25.18
C PRO A 83 19.23 31.78 24.66
N ASN A 84 19.69 30.57 24.35
CA ASN A 84 21.05 30.33 23.84
C ASN A 84 21.17 30.49 22.30
N LEU A 85 20.15 30.95 21.61
CA LEU A 85 20.08 31.00 20.14
C LEU A 85 19.86 32.42 19.60
N GLY A 86 20.30 33.45 20.34
CA GLY A 86 20.09 34.86 20.05
C GLY A 86 21.25 35.58 19.36
N TYR A 87 22.37 34.92 19.07
CA TYR A 87 23.53 35.55 18.49
C TYR A 87 23.22 36.43 17.28
N THR A 88 24.06 37.46 17.04
CA THR A 88 23.97 38.34 15.88
C THR A 88 24.87 37.87 14.76
N ILE A 89 24.40 37.88 13.53
CA ILE A 89 25.20 37.70 12.32
C ILE A 89 25.51 39.08 11.78
N TYR A 90 26.76 39.49 11.82
CA TYR A 90 27.25 40.72 11.20
C TYR A 90 27.57 40.41 9.74
N TYR A 91 26.88 41.04 8.81
CA TYR A 91 26.98 40.80 7.35
C TYR A 91 27.38 42.06 6.61
N ASN A 92 28.40 41.98 5.78
CA ASN A 92 28.82 43.10 4.92
C ASN A 92 28.18 42.91 3.52
N PRO A 93 27.23 43.77 3.14
CA PRO A 93 26.52 43.61 1.83
C PRO A 93 27.44 43.81 0.62
N ASN A 94 28.58 44.52 0.78
CA ASN A 94 29.49 44.80 -0.33
C ASN A 94 30.46 43.64 -0.57
N THR A 95 31.12 43.13 0.50
CA THR A 95 32.09 42.03 0.40
C THR A 95 31.40 40.64 0.44
N LYS A 96 30.16 40.58 0.95
CA LYS A 96 29.45 39.34 1.26
C LYS A 96 29.99 38.53 2.44
N ASP A 97 30.96 39.09 3.16
CA ASP A 97 31.50 38.46 4.36
C ASP A 97 30.50 38.53 5.51
N PHE A 98 30.60 37.57 6.39
CA PHE A 98 29.76 37.56 7.60
C PHE A 98 30.49 36.89 8.78
N ILE A 99 30.17 37.34 9.98
CA ILE A 99 30.71 36.89 11.25
C ILE A 99 29.53 36.71 12.22
N ALA A 100 29.52 35.62 12.98
CA ALA A 100 28.53 35.43 14.05
C ALA A 100 29.14 35.72 15.42
N GLU A 101 28.44 36.53 16.21
CA GLU A 101 28.90 36.99 17.53
C GLU A 101 27.83 36.80 18.59
N ASN A 102 28.26 36.35 19.79
CA ASN A 102 27.40 36.31 20.98
C ASN A 102 27.39 37.68 21.67
N ASP A 103 26.73 38.63 21.06
CA ASP A 103 26.63 40.02 21.51
C ASP A 103 25.34 40.34 22.29
N TYR A 104 24.80 39.37 23.02
CA TYR A 104 23.56 39.49 23.77
C TYR A 104 23.67 38.87 25.17
N ASP A 105 22.84 39.36 26.10
CA ASP A 105 22.73 38.83 27.45
C ASP A 105 21.68 37.70 27.49
N ILE A 106 22.14 36.48 27.83
CA ILE A 106 21.30 35.28 27.88
C ILE A 106 20.28 35.34 29.01
N GLU A 107 20.60 35.96 30.14
CA GLU A 107 19.66 36.04 31.27
C GLU A 107 18.59 37.08 31.00
N LEU A 108 18.95 38.24 30.44
CA LEU A 108 17.99 39.23 29.98
C LEU A 108 17.10 38.69 28.84
N ALA A 109 17.63 37.86 27.97
CA ALA A 109 16.89 37.23 26.89
C ALA A 109 15.73 36.34 27.38
N LYS A 110 15.80 35.84 28.62
CA LYS A 110 14.72 35.03 29.23
C LYS A 110 13.49 35.88 29.64
N THR A 111 13.71 37.14 29.96
CA THR A 111 12.71 38.00 30.63
C THR A 111 12.36 39.26 29.85
N SER A 112 13.34 39.90 29.19
CA SER A 112 13.09 41.10 28.39
C SER A 112 12.79 40.83 26.94
N ASN A 113 11.93 41.67 26.36
CA ASN A 113 11.61 41.70 24.94
C ASN A 113 12.12 42.98 24.26
N ASN A 114 12.89 43.78 25.00
CA ASN A 114 13.52 44.99 24.50
C ASN A 114 14.85 44.68 23.88
N GLU A 115 15.00 44.92 22.58
CA GLU A 115 16.20 44.58 21.81
C GLU A 115 17.42 45.38 22.29
N SER A 116 17.26 46.64 22.67
CA SER A 116 18.35 47.49 23.14
C SER A 116 18.88 47.13 24.56
N GLU A 117 18.09 46.40 25.34
CA GLU A 117 18.51 45.83 26.62
C GLU A 117 19.23 44.48 26.45
N VAL A 118 18.72 43.68 25.56
CA VAL A 118 19.19 42.30 25.38
C VAL A 118 20.48 42.23 24.57
N TYR A 119 20.65 43.10 23.55
CA TYR A 119 21.77 43.06 22.63
C TYR A 119 22.77 44.19 22.87
N SER A 120 24.08 43.86 22.86
CA SER A 120 25.22 44.79 22.90
C SER A 120 25.88 44.82 21.53
N THR A 121 25.36 45.69 20.64
CA THR A 121 25.80 45.73 19.23
C THR A 121 27.29 46.08 19.13
N ARG A 122 28.04 45.31 18.32
CA ARG A 122 29.47 45.55 18.01
C ARG A 122 29.59 46.75 17.06
N GLN A 123 29.80 47.95 17.65
CA GLN A 123 29.88 49.19 16.87
C GLN A 123 31.08 49.19 15.90
N ASP A 124 32.20 48.59 16.29
CA ASP A 124 33.38 48.43 15.47
C ASP A 124 33.11 47.69 14.15
N LEU A 125 32.22 46.69 14.15
CA LEU A 125 31.79 45.99 12.93
C LEU A 125 30.85 46.84 12.09
N ILE A 126 29.94 47.58 12.75
CA ILE A 126 29.02 48.50 12.01
C ILE A 126 29.85 49.59 11.32
N ASP A 127 30.82 50.19 11.99
CA ASP A 127 31.70 51.22 11.43
C ASP A 127 32.56 50.68 10.25
N SER A 128 32.81 49.37 10.25
CA SER A 128 33.51 48.67 9.16
C SER A 128 32.57 48.25 8.01
N GLY A 129 31.32 48.68 8.00
CA GLY A 129 30.36 48.45 6.94
C GLY A 129 29.52 47.15 7.04
N PHE A 130 29.56 46.50 8.20
CA PHE A 130 28.70 45.36 8.47
C PHE A 130 27.31 45.81 8.97
N VAL A 131 26.27 45.03 8.69
CA VAL A 131 24.92 45.19 9.17
C VAL A 131 24.62 44.08 10.16
N ALA A 132 24.04 44.42 11.29
CA ALA A 132 23.60 43.42 12.29
C ALA A 132 22.33 42.70 11.79
N VAL A 133 22.44 41.39 11.58
CA VAL A 133 21.33 40.52 11.17
C VAL A 133 20.94 39.65 12.34
N ARG A 134 19.76 39.91 12.91
CA ARG A 134 19.17 39.20 14.04
C ARG A 134 17.98 38.33 13.61
N PRO A 135 17.64 37.32 14.44
CA PRO A 135 16.41 36.53 14.14
C PRO A 135 15.17 37.42 14.07
N PRO A 136 14.29 37.24 13.10
CA PRO A 136 13.09 38.05 13.00
C PRO A 136 12.18 37.82 14.21
N ARG A 137 11.44 38.85 14.60
CA ARG A 137 10.45 38.77 15.70
C ARG A 137 9.39 37.72 15.37
N VAL A 138 9.00 36.95 16.40
CA VAL A 138 7.96 35.93 16.32
C VAL A 138 6.80 36.38 17.21
N ARG A 139 5.64 36.66 16.61
CA ARG A 139 4.45 37.18 17.33
C ARG A 139 4.77 38.41 18.23
N GLY A 140 5.56 39.34 17.72
CA GLY A 140 5.96 40.54 18.43
C GLY A 140 7.10 40.37 19.46
N LYS A 141 7.53 39.14 19.75
CA LYS A 141 8.64 38.84 20.66
C LYS A 141 9.96 38.67 19.88
N LEU A 142 11.09 38.90 20.57
CA LEU A 142 12.42 38.64 20.02
C LEU A 142 12.47 37.18 19.55
N GLY A 143 12.95 36.98 18.32
CA GLY A 143 13.10 35.65 17.72
C GLY A 143 14.44 35.00 18.08
N CYS A 144 14.59 33.74 17.71
CA CYS A 144 15.85 33.01 17.84
C CYS A 144 16.20 32.26 16.55
N TRP A 145 17.48 31.94 16.39
CA TRP A 145 17.93 31.02 15.34
C TRP A 145 17.51 29.58 15.68
N THR A 146 17.55 28.72 14.69
CA THR A 146 17.35 27.26 14.89
C THR A 146 18.68 26.54 15.15
N TRP A 147 19.79 27.17 14.88
CA TRP A 147 21.15 26.65 15.05
C TRP A 147 21.91 27.41 16.16
N ALA A 148 22.67 26.67 16.96
CA ALA A 148 23.65 27.28 17.86
C ALA A 148 24.81 27.91 17.06
N ILE A 149 25.47 28.91 17.60
CA ILE A 149 26.57 29.62 16.97
C ILE A 149 27.72 28.68 16.55
N ASN A 150 28.01 27.67 17.33
CA ASN A 150 29.06 26.68 16.99
C ASN A 150 28.69 25.90 15.72
N LYS A 151 27.42 25.50 15.58
CA LYS A 151 26.93 24.84 14.36
C LYS A 151 26.95 25.81 13.18
N PHE A 152 26.56 27.05 13.38
CA PHE A 152 26.57 28.07 12.34
C PHE A 152 27.98 28.27 11.79
N ASN A 153 28.96 28.43 12.68
CA ASN A 153 30.40 28.62 12.33
C ASN A 153 30.98 27.37 11.64
N TYR A 154 30.60 26.17 12.07
CA TYR A 154 31.03 24.93 11.43
C TYR A 154 30.47 24.80 10.01
N GLU A 155 29.23 25.20 9.80
CA GLU A 155 28.55 25.14 8.52
C GLU A 155 28.72 26.43 7.68
N LYS A 156 29.61 27.33 8.05
CA LYS A 156 29.75 28.67 7.47
C LYS A 156 29.79 28.68 5.94
N ASP A 157 30.54 27.76 5.34
CA ASP A 157 30.69 27.65 3.89
C ASP A 157 29.40 27.23 3.16
N ASN A 158 28.47 26.67 3.92
CA ASN A 158 27.12 26.27 3.41
C ASN A 158 26.05 27.32 3.70
N ILE A 159 26.40 28.48 4.27
CA ILE A 159 25.46 29.55 4.58
C ILE A 159 25.50 30.62 3.48
N VAL A 160 24.33 31.17 3.18
CA VAL A 160 24.17 32.35 2.35
C VAL A 160 23.27 33.34 3.08
N ILE A 161 23.72 34.59 3.17
CA ILE A 161 22.89 35.69 3.65
C ILE A 161 22.13 36.26 2.45
N THR A 162 20.82 36.25 2.54
CA THR A 162 19.92 36.75 1.48
C THR A 162 19.04 37.86 2.03
N GLY A 163 18.72 38.83 1.20
CA GLY A 163 17.85 39.94 1.57
C GLY A 163 18.02 41.17 0.70
N LYS A 164 17.20 42.19 0.92
CA LYS A 164 17.24 43.48 0.24
C LYS A 164 16.84 44.59 1.22
N ASN A 165 17.25 45.83 0.96
CA ASN A 165 16.83 47.02 1.70
C ASN A 165 17.07 46.93 3.21
N GLY A 166 18.21 46.37 3.62
CA GLY A 166 18.60 46.28 5.04
C GLY A 166 17.95 45.11 5.81
N ILE A 167 17.06 44.34 5.18
CA ILE A 167 16.44 43.16 5.79
C ILE A 167 17.11 41.92 5.23
N PHE A 168 17.91 41.25 6.07
CA PHE A 168 18.70 40.09 5.70
C PHE A 168 18.32 38.88 6.56
N THR A 169 18.54 37.67 6.00
CA THR A 169 18.35 36.40 6.71
C THR A 169 19.34 35.37 6.24
N ALA A 170 19.69 34.45 7.15
CA ALA A 170 20.62 33.36 6.86
C ALA A 170 19.86 32.13 6.38
N LYS A 171 20.34 31.52 5.27
CA LYS A 171 19.82 30.29 4.69
C LYS A 171 20.93 29.28 4.46
N LYS A 172 20.62 27.99 4.59
CA LYS A 172 21.56 26.93 4.21
C LYS A 172 21.47 26.64 2.70
N ARG A 173 22.61 26.49 2.04
CA ARG A 173 22.73 25.84 0.73
C ARG A 173 22.67 24.33 0.88
N THR A 174 21.97 23.66 -0.02
CA THR A 174 22.09 22.20 -0.19
C THR A 174 22.53 21.93 -1.61
N PHE A 175 23.73 21.35 -1.73
CA PHE A 175 24.31 21.01 -3.02
C PHE A 175 23.64 19.80 -3.62
N VAL A 176 23.49 19.81 -4.95
CA VAL A 176 22.84 18.76 -5.75
C VAL A 176 23.79 18.34 -6.86
N ASP A 177 23.91 17.04 -7.11
CA ASP A 177 24.65 16.52 -8.25
C ASP A 177 23.97 16.96 -9.56
N SER A 178 24.75 17.38 -10.55
CA SER A 178 24.28 17.85 -11.85
C SER A 178 23.33 16.89 -12.55
N LYS A 179 23.51 15.57 -12.37
CA LYS A 179 22.65 14.54 -12.95
C LYS A 179 21.20 14.59 -12.46
N PHE A 180 20.92 15.21 -11.31
CA PHE A 180 19.58 15.38 -10.76
C PHE A 180 18.96 16.74 -11.05
N VAL A 181 19.69 17.63 -11.75
CA VAL A 181 19.20 18.95 -12.15
C VAL A 181 18.44 18.83 -13.45
N GLN A 182 17.25 19.38 -13.50
CA GLN A 182 16.36 19.34 -14.66
C GLN A 182 16.01 20.77 -15.11
N LYS A 183 15.67 20.94 -16.38
CA LYS A 183 15.05 22.17 -16.88
C LYS A 183 13.53 22.02 -16.87
N LYS A 184 12.83 22.91 -16.17
CA LYS A 184 11.38 23.01 -16.16
C LYS A 184 10.99 24.49 -16.30
N ASP A 185 10.14 24.80 -17.27
CA ASP A 185 9.67 26.17 -17.55
C ASP A 185 10.81 27.20 -17.67
N GLY A 186 11.92 26.79 -18.30
CA GLY A 186 13.10 27.61 -18.50
C GLY A 186 14.03 27.79 -17.30
N LYS A 187 13.70 27.21 -16.13
CA LYS A 187 14.48 27.24 -14.89
C LYS A 187 15.18 25.92 -14.61
N LEU A 188 16.33 26.00 -13.95
CA LEU A 188 16.97 24.83 -13.37
C LEU A 188 16.24 24.45 -12.06
N VAL A 189 15.81 23.20 -11.95
CA VAL A 189 15.08 22.69 -10.78
C VAL A 189 15.62 21.33 -10.34
N TYR A 190 15.47 21.05 -9.06
CA TYR A 190 15.66 19.73 -8.45
C TYR A 190 14.32 19.18 -7.97
N ALA A 191 13.96 17.99 -8.46
CA ALA A 191 12.75 17.29 -8.04
C ALA A 191 13.00 16.53 -6.75
N ALA A 192 12.71 17.15 -5.61
CA ALA A 192 12.83 16.51 -4.29
C ALA A 192 11.58 15.70 -3.96
N ILE A 193 11.73 14.39 -3.78
CA ILE A 193 10.64 13.52 -3.31
C ILE A 193 10.58 13.62 -1.78
N THR A 194 9.44 14.05 -1.28
CA THR A 194 9.20 14.22 0.16
C THR A 194 7.92 13.52 0.59
N ASP A 195 7.85 13.22 1.89
CA ASP A 195 6.65 12.71 2.50
C ASP A 195 5.70 13.84 2.89
N ALA A 196 4.44 13.70 2.57
CA ALA A 196 3.38 14.61 2.95
C ALA A 196 2.16 13.82 3.45
N ASN A 197 1.37 14.43 4.35
CA ASN A 197 0.10 13.85 4.74
C ASN A 197 -0.86 13.77 3.54
N SER A 198 -1.79 12.80 3.57
CA SER A 198 -2.87 12.74 2.60
C SER A 198 -3.66 14.06 2.60
N ARG A 199 -4.14 14.46 1.44
CA ARG A 199 -5.08 15.58 1.34
C ARG A 199 -6.46 15.12 1.80
N SER A 200 -7.23 16.06 2.37
CA SER A 200 -8.62 15.81 2.77
C SER A 200 -9.61 15.90 1.59
N ILE A 201 -9.19 16.50 0.48
CA ILE A 201 -9.98 16.59 -0.75
C ILE A 201 -9.11 16.01 -1.88
N LEU A 202 -9.69 15.09 -2.65
CA LEU A 202 -9.05 14.45 -3.79
C LEU A 202 -9.89 14.70 -5.04
N ASP A 203 -9.25 15.16 -6.09
CA ASP A 203 -9.86 15.42 -7.40
C ASP A 203 -9.63 14.21 -8.32
N PHE A 204 -10.62 13.30 -8.35
CA PHE A 204 -10.64 12.13 -9.22
C PHE A 204 -12.00 12.05 -9.92
N SER A 205 -11.99 12.24 -11.23
CA SER A 205 -13.21 12.17 -12.05
C SER A 205 -13.79 10.75 -12.08
N THR A 206 -15.10 10.64 -11.99
CA THR A 206 -15.79 9.35 -12.17
C THR A 206 -15.75 8.88 -13.62
N ASN A 207 -15.69 9.80 -14.59
CA ASN A 207 -15.61 9.46 -16.00
C ASN A 207 -14.32 8.72 -16.37
N GLU A 208 -13.21 9.02 -15.68
CA GLU A 208 -11.94 8.29 -15.90
C GLU A 208 -12.06 6.81 -15.55
N GLY A 209 -12.84 6.46 -14.52
CA GLY A 209 -13.12 5.06 -14.19
C GLY A 209 -13.84 4.32 -15.32
N THR A 210 -14.83 4.98 -15.94
CA THR A 210 -15.55 4.44 -17.09
C THR A 210 -14.65 4.34 -18.32
N ASN A 211 -13.86 5.37 -18.61
CA ASN A 211 -12.93 5.37 -19.73
C ASN A 211 -11.87 4.27 -19.59
N GLU A 212 -11.32 4.09 -18.38
CA GLU A 212 -10.34 3.03 -18.11
C GLU A 212 -10.96 1.63 -18.32
N LEU A 213 -12.16 1.37 -17.79
CA LEU A 213 -12.82 0.10 -18.01
C LEU A 213 -13.11 -0.14 -19.50
N ASN A 214 -13.60 0.87 -20.21
CA ASN A 214 -13.90 0.78 -21.64
C ASN A 214 -12.63 0.61 -22.50
N SER A 215 -11.46 1.03 -22.02
CA SER A 215 -10.17 0.76 -22.70
C SER A 215 -9.77 -0.73 -22.62
N LEU A 216 -10.32 -1.46 -21.64
CA LEU A 216 -10.08 -2.89 -21.45
C LEU A 216 -11.18 -3.74 -22.03
N ILE A 217 -12.44 -3.35 -21.82
CA ILE A 217 -13.64 -4.09 -22.19
C ILE A 217 -14.60 -3.16 -22.93
N ASP A 218 -14.87 -3.43 -24.18
CA ASP A 218 -15.77 -2.62 -24.97
C ASP A 218 -17.23 -2.70 -24.46
N GLY A 219 -18.02 -1.69 -24.80
CA GLY A 219 -19.48 -1.76 -24.70
C GLY A 219 -20.10 -1.23 -23.41
N ASN A 220 -19.36 -0.52 -22.58
CA ASN A 220 -19.88 0.08 -21.34
C ASN A 220 -20.64 -0.92 -20.45
N VAL A 221 -19.99 -2.06 -20.23
CA VAL A 221 -20.57 -3.26 -19.58
C VAL A 221 -20.83 -3.10 -18.07
N PHE A 222 -20.32 -2.04 -17.44
CA PHE A 222 -20.50 -1.78 -16.00
C PHE A 222 -20.74 -0.30 -15.74
N SER A 223 -21.74 0.01 -14.94
CA SER A 223 -22.08 1.37 -14.56
C SER A 223 -21.20 1.86 -13.39
N ASN A 224 -20.65 3.05 -13.54
CA ASN A 224 -19.90 3.74 -12.48
C ASN A 224 -18.70 2.96 -11.87
N PRO A 225 -17.79 2.39 -12.67
CA PRO A 225 -16.57 1.81 -12.13
C PRO A 225 -15.77 2.88 -11.40
N LYS A 226 -15.12 2.51 -10.30
CA LYS A 226 -14.30 3.45 -9.52
C LYS A 226 -13.07 3.89 -10.33
N ASN A 227 -12.61 5.11 -10.08
CA ASN A 227 -11.42 5.66 -10.71
C ASN A 227 -10.18 4.86 -10.27
N LEU A 228 -9.40 4.36 -11.23
CA LEU A 228 -8.22 3.51 -10.98
C LEU A 228 -7.14 4.26 -10.18
N GLU A 229 -6.83 5.50 -10.58
CA GLU A 229 -5.80 6.29 -9.91
C GLU A 229 -6.19 6.66 -8.48
N MET A 230 -7.48 6.85 -8.20
CA MET A 230 -7.96 7.03 -6.83
C MET A 230 -7.70 5.78 -5.98
N ILE A 231 -8.00 4.59 -6.49
CA ILE A 231 -7.77 3.34 -5.75
C ILE A 231 -6.27 3.12 -5.55
N LYS A 232 -5.44 3.34 -6.57
CA LYS A 232 -3.97 3.30 -6.45
C LYS A 232 -3.48 4.26 -5.36
N TYR A 233 -3.96 5.50 -5.39
CA TYR A 233 -3.62 6.49 -4.37
C TYR A 233 -3.96 6.01 -2.96
N LEU A 234 -5.17 5.49 -2.73
CA LEU A 234 -5.60 5.00 -1.42
C LEU A 234 -4.74 3.82 -0.93
N ILE A 235 -4.39 2.88 -1.82
CA ILE A 235 -3.50 1.76 -1.50
C ILE A 235 -2.11 2.26 -1.10
N THR A 236 -1.55 3.23 -1.83
CA THR A 236 -0.21 3.77 -1.55
C THR A 236 -0.10 4.57 -0.26
N LEU A 237 -1.22 5.01 0.32
CA LEU A 237 -1.23 5.64 1.65
C LEU A 237 -0.80 4.68 2.76
N VAL A 238 -0.99 3.38 2.55
CA VAL A 238 -0.48 2.32 3.44
C VAL A 238 0.88 1.89 2.90
N ARG A 239 1.94 2.17 3.64
CA ARG A 239 3.34 1.96 3.20
C ARG A 239 3.82 0.52 3.37
N ASP A 240 3.05 -0.42 2.90
CA ASP A 240 3.44 -1.83 2.87
C ASP A 240 3.33 -2.36 1.43
N PRO A 241 4.47 -2.57 0.74
CA PRO A 241 4.46 -3.10 -0.62
C PRO A 241 4.10 -4.59 -0.69
N ASN A 242 3.92 -5.26 0.45
CA ASN A 242 3.58 -6.68 0.54
C ASN A 242 2.19 -6.92 1.18
N MET A 243 1.39 -5.85 1.36
CA MET A 243 0.08 -5.96 2.00
C MET A 243 -0.90 -6.84 1.21
N ILE A 244 -1.91 -7.34 1.92
CA ILE A 244 -3.08 -7.96 1.32
C ILE A 244 -4.19 -6.90 1.26
N VAL A 245 -4.73 -6.67 0.07
CA VAL A 245 -5.85 -5.75 -0.17
C VAL A 245 -7.12 -6.56 -0.32
N LEU A 246 -8.06 -6.39 0.60
CA LEU A 246 -9.37 -7.03 0.57
C LEU A 246 -10.42 -6.02 0.09
N ASP A 247 -11.18 -6.38 -0.94
CA ASP A 247 -12.35 -5.65 -1.41
C ASP A 247 -13.55 -6.60 -1.48
N PHE A 248 -14.48 -6.44 -0.55
CA PHE A 248 -15.63 -7.35 -0.42
C PHE A 248 -16.91 -6.83 -1.07
N PHE A 249 -16.80 -5.78 -1.91
CA PHE A 249 -17.80 -5.31 -2.86
C PHE A 249 -17.09 -4.90 -4.16
N SER A 250 -16.35 -5.85 -4.75
CA SER A 250 -15.34 -5.53 -5.78
C SER A 250 -15.92 -5.00 -7.09
N GLY A 251 -17.22 -5.16 -7.34
CA GLY A 251 -17.89 -4.70 -8.55
C GLY A 251 -17.15 -5.14 -9.82
N SER A 252 -16.66 -4.17 -10.59
CA SER A 252 -15.86 -4.44 -11.79
C SER A 252 -14.37 -4.71 -11.51
N ALA A 253 -13.97 -5.01 -10.27
CA ALA A 253 -12.61 -5.35 -9.86
C ALA A 253 -11.53 -4.27 -10.12
N THR A 254 -11.87 -2.99 -9.98
CA THR A 254 -10.90 -1.88 -10.10
C THR A 254 -9.72 -2.02 -9.12
N THR A 255 -10.00 -2.52 -7.91
CA THR A 255 -9.00 -2.71 -6.86
C THR A 255 -7.95 -3.76 -7.26
N ALA A 256 -8.36 -4.85 -7.92
CA ALA A 256 -7.43 -5.86 -8.41
C ALA A 256 -6.49 -5.28 -9.47
N GLN A 257 -7.01 -4.54 -10.46
CA GLN A 257 -6.21 -3.84 -11.46
C GLN A 257 -5.21 -2.87 -10.80
N ALA A 258 -5.66 -2.10 -9.79
CA ALA A 258 -4.79 -1.17 -9.07
C ALA A 258 -3.62 -1.88 -8.37
N VAL A 259 -3.86 -3.05 -7.78
CA VAL A 259 -2.81 -3.85 -7.13
C VAL A 259 -1.80 -4.38 -8.15
N LEU A 260 -2.28 -4.94 -9.27
CA LEU A 260 -1.40 -5.45 -10.35
C LEU A 260 -0.53 -4.33 -10.90
N GLN A 261 -1.11 -3.17 -11.19
CA GLN A 261 -0.39 -2.04 -11.74
C GLN A 261 0.65 -1.48 -10.76
N LEU A 262 0.30 -1.32 -9.48
CA LEU A 262 1.26 -0.89 -8.47
C LEU A 262 2.43 -1.86 -8.30
N ASN A 263 2.17 -3.17 -8.36
CA ASN A 263 3.24 -4.16 -8.29
C ASN A 263 4.19 -4.07 -9.48
N ALA A 264 3.67 -3.81 -10.69
CA ALA A 264 4.49 -3.60 -11.88
C ALA A 264 5.30 -2.30 -11.80
N GLU A 265 4.69 -1.20 -11.26
CA GLU A 265 5.32 0.12 -11.17
C GLU A 265 6.43 0.21 -10.12
N ASP A 266 6.25 -0.41 -8.94
CA ASP A 266 7.15 -0.25 -7.79
C ASP A 266 7.86 -1.53 -7.33
N GLY A 267 7.61 -2.67 -8.00
CA GLY A 267 8.19 -3.97 -7.65
C GLY A 267 7.60 -4.57 -6.38
N GLY A 268 6.47 -4.09 -5.92
CA GLY A 268 5.75 -4.61 -4.76
C GLY A 268 5.22 -6.03 -4.98
N LYS A 269 4.88 -6.69 -3.88
CA LYS A 269 4.29 -8.04 -3.85
C LYS A 269 2.93 -8.04 -3.15
N ARG A 270 2.14 -6.97 -3.39
CA ARG A 270 0.79 -6.89 -2.85
C ARG A 270 -0.07 -8.01 -3.40
N LYS A 271 -0.94 -8.55 -2.57
CA LYS A 271 -1.96 -9.53 -2.96
C LYS A 271 -3.34 -8.89 -2.88
N PHE A 272 -4.28 -9.38 -3.66
CA PHE A 272 -5.67 -8.95 -3.57
C PHE A 272 -6.60 -10.12 -3.26
N ILE A 273 -7.69 -9.83 -2.57
CA ILE A 273 -8.82 -10.72 -2.35
C ILE A 273 -10.07 -9.92 -2.73
N MET A 274 -10.73 -10.35 -3.80
CA MET A 274 -11.94 -9.72 -4.32
C MET A 274 -13.14 -10.59 -4.00
N ILE A 275 -14.16 -10.04 -3.38
CA ILE A 275 -15.41 -10.75 -3.09
C ILE A 275 -16.55 -10.00 -3.77
N GLN A 276 -17.36 -10.70 -4.54
CA GLN A 276 -18.54 -10.18 -5.23
C GLN A 276 -19.66 -11.22 -5.28
N LEU A 277 -20.85 -10.79 -4.99
CA LEU A 277 -22.03 -11.59 -5.27
C LEU A 277 -22.22 -11.74 -6.79
N ALA A 278 -22.60 -12.93 -7.23
CA ALA A 278 -22.84 -13.21 -8.65
C ALA A 278 -24.21 -12.66 -9.07
N GLU A 279 -24.42 -11.34 -8.88
CA GLU A 279 -25.65 -10.67 -9.32
C GLU A 279 -25.80 -10.77 -10.83
N GLU A 280 -26.96 -11.22 -11.28
CA GLU A 280 -27.26 -11.38 -12.69
C GLU A 280 -27.31 -10.03 -13.40
N THR A 281 -26.84 -9.99 -14.63
CA THR A 281 -26.93 -8.82 -15.49
C THR A 281 -28.29 -8.81 -16.18
N ASP A 282 -28.90 -7.62 -16.29
CA ASP A 282 -30.16 -7.45 -17.04
C ASP A 282 -29.96 -7.91 -18.48
N GLU A 283 -30.86 -8.74 -19.01
CA GLU A 283 -30.83 -9.27 -20.38
C GLU A 283 -30.78 -8.18 -21.45
N LYS A 284 -31.32 -7.00 -21.16
CA LYS A 284 -31.29 -5.84 -22.06
C LYS A 284 -30.00 -5.03 -21.95
N SER A 285 -29.17 -5.29 -20.93
CA SER A 285 -27.94 -4.55 -20.69
C SER A 285 -26.88 -4.82 -21.75
N ALA A 286 -25.92 -3.91 -21.87
CA ALA A 286 -24.74 -4.12 -22.70
C ALA A 286 -23.92 -5.32 -22.19
N ALA A 287 -23.77 -5.48 -20.88
CA ALA A 287 -23.07 -6.61 -20.27
C ALA A 287 -23.60 -7.96 -20.74
N TYR A 288 -24.91 -8.17 -20.67
CA TYR A 288 -25.53 -9.41 -21.11
C TYR A 288 -25.31 -9.68 -22.59
N LYS A 289 -25.45 -8.65 -23.45
CA LYS A 289 -25.22 -8.75 -24.90
C LYS A 289 -23.77 -9.10 -25.25
N PHE A 290 -22.81 -8.72 -24.42
CA PHE A 290 -21.39 -9.10 -24.53
C PHE A 290 -21.08 -10.47 -23.91
N GLY A 291 -22.08 -11.18 -23.39
CA GLY A 291 -21.97 -12.54 -22.86
C GLY A 291 -21.69 -12.61 -21.34
N TYR A 292 -21.62 -11.49 -20.65
CA TYR A 292 -21.45 -11.46 -19.19
C TYR A 292 -22.80 -11.64 -18.49
N LYS A 293 -23.05 -12.82 -17.95
CA LYS A 293 -24.33 -13.15 -17.30
C LYS A 293 -24.42 -12.62 -15.86
N ASN A 294 -23.30 -12.33 -15.22
CA ASN A 294 -23.25 -11.76 -13.88
C ASN A 294 -22.05 -10.82 -13.71
N ILE A 295 -22.07 -10.03 -12.63
CA ILE A 295 -21.04 -9.02 -12.34
C ILE A 295 -19.66 -9.66 -12.15
N CYS A 296 -19.56 -10.86 -11.56
CA CYS A 296 -18.29 -11.54 -11.34
C CYS A 296 -17.54 -11.85 -12.65
N GLU A 297 -18.27 -12.11 -13.74
CA GLU A 297 -17.66 -12.37 -15.06
C GLU A 297 -16.98 -11.13 -15.61
N ILE A 298 -17.59 -9.95 -15.43
CA ILE A 298 -16.99 -8.65 -15.80
C ILE A 298 -15.71 -8.42 -15.01
N GLY A 299 -15.74 -8.68 -13.68
CA GLY A 299 -14.59 -8.54 -12.83
C GLY A 299 -13.43 -9.45 -13.22
N LYS A 300 -13.70 -10.73 -13.52
CA LYS A 300 -12.70 -11.70 -14.00
C LYS A 300 -12.05 -11.25 -15.31
N GLU A 301 -12.87 -10.86 -16.27
CA GLU A 301 -12.41 -10.38 -17.58
C GLU A 301 -11.53 -9.12 -17.44
N ARG A 302 -11.94 -8.17 -16.59
CA ARG A 302 -11.13 -6.98 -16.31
C ARG A 302 -9.76 -7.36 -15.77
N ILE A 303 -9.70 -8.26 -14.79
CA ILE A 303 -8.41 -8.68 -14.19
C ILE A 303 -7.51 -9.30 -15.26
N GLN A 304 -8.03 -10.19 -16.10
CA GLN A 304 -7.27 -10.85 -17.16
C GLN A 304 -6.73 -9.86 -18.19
N ARG A 305 -7.58 -8.94 -18.69
CA ARG A 305 -7.17 -7.94 -19.68
C ARG A 305 -6.21 -6.91 -19.09
N ALA A 306 -6.46 -6.48 -17.85
CA ALA A 306 -5.54 -5.60 -17.16
C ALA A 306 -4.17 -6.24 -16.93
N ALA A 307 -4.13 -7.49 -16.50
CA ALA A 307 -2.88 -8.24 -16.32
C ALA A 307 -2.06 -8.33 -17.62
N LYS A 308 -2.74 -8.62 -18.75
CA LYS A 308 -2.12 -8.65 -20.08
C LYS A 308 -1.57 -7.28 -20.48
N LYS A 309 -2.40 -6.23 -20.40
CA LYS A 309 -2.02 -4.85 -20.74
C LYS A 309 -0.83 -4.38 -19.91
N ILE A 310 -0.85 -4.60 -18.60
CA ILE A 310 0.23 -4.24 -17.68
C ILE A 310 1.52 -4.99 -18.02
N SER A 311 1.44 -6.29 -18.35
CA SER A 311 2.61 -7.07 -18.77
C SER A 311 3.23 -6.56 -20.07
N GLU A 312 2.42 -6.05 -20.99
CA GLU A 312 2.89 -5.42 -22.24
C GLU A 312 3.51 -4.03 -22.00
N GLU A 313 2.94 -3.23 -21.08
CA GLU A 313 3.44 -1.91 -20.71
C GLU A 313 4.72 -1.96 -19.86
N TYR A 314 4.89 -3.00 -19.05
CA TYR A 314 6.01 -3.20 -18.13
C TYR A 314 6.71 -4.54 -18.38
N PRO A 315 7.36 -4.76 -19.53
CA PRO A 315 7.90 -6.09 -19.93
C PRO A 315 9.01 -6.60 -19.01
N ASP A 316 9.72 -5.70 -18.33
CA ASP A 316 10.79 -6.05 -17.38
C ASP A 316 10.30 -6.24 -15.94
N ALA A 317 9.03 -5.93 -15.66
CA ALA A 317 8.49 -6.06 -14.31
C ALA A 317 8.19 -7.53 -13.98
N LYS A 318 8.68 -7.98 -12.82
CA LYS A 318 8.39 -9.30 -12.28
C LYS A 318 7.28 -9.19 -11.24
N PHE A 319 6.04 -9.39 -11.64
CA PHE A 319 4.88 -9.44 -10.76
C PHE A 319 4.01 -10.66 -11.06
N ASP A 320 3.27 -11.13 -10.08
CA ASP A 320 2.30 -12.20 -10.24
C ASP A 320 1.05 -11.63 -10.91
N SER A 321 0.78 -12.03 -12.14
CA SER A 321 -0.38 -11.62 -12.93
C SER A 321 -1.56 -12.60 -12.83
N GLY A 322 -1.36 -13.74 -12.15
CA GLY A 322 -2.36 -14.77 -11.98
C GLY A 322 -3.34 -14.48 -10.84
N PHE A 323 -4.50 -15.14 -10.89
CA PHE A 323 -5.47 -15.16 -9.80
C PHE A 323 -6.25 -16.45 -9.81
N ARG A 324 -6.83 -16.81 -8.65
CA ARG A 324 -7.73 -17.94 -8.51
C ARG A 324 -9.15 -17.44 -8.38
N VAL A 325 -10.08 -18.20 -8.96
CA VAL A 325 -11.51 -17.98 -8.82
C VAL A 325 -12.07 -19.09 -7.95
N LEU A 326 -12.68 -18.71 -6.84
CA LEU A 326 -13.35 -19.61 -5.93
C LEU A 326 -14.83 -19.24 -5.88
N LYS A 327 -15.70 -20.22 -5.90
CA LYS A 327 -17.13 -20.06 -5.72
C LYS A 327 -17.48 -20.58 -4.32
N LEU A 328 -18.18 -19.74 -3.53
CA LEU A 328 -18.75 -20.22 -2.27
C LEU A 328 -19.94 -21.15 -2.60
N ASP A 329 -19.89 -22.33 -2.09
CA ASP A 329 -20.90 -23.37 -2.28
C ASP A 329 -21.15 -24.09 -0.93
N ASP A 330 -22.10 -25.01 -0.93
CA ASP A 330 -22.35 -25.90 0.18
C ASP A 330 -21.16 -26.82 0.46
N SER A 331 -21.21 -27.51 1.61
CA SER A 331 -20.21 -28.53 1.96
C SER A 331 -19.99 -29.54 0.83
N ASN A 332 -18.73 -29.98 0.66
CA ASN A 332 -18.38 -31.06 -0.26
C ASN A 332 -18.99 -32.41 0.15
N MET A 333 -19.42 -32.51 1.40
CA MET A 333 -19.94 -33.74 1.98
C MET A 333 -21.45 -33.79 1.93
N ASN A 334 -22.03 -34.98 1.81
CA ASN A 334 -23.43 -35.22 1.99
C ASN A 334 -23.84 -34.95 3.44
N GLU A 335 -25.05 -34.45 3.67
CA GLU A 335 -25.59 -34.31 5.03
C GLU A 335 -25.83 -35.69 5.65
N VAL A 336 -25.37 -35.87 6.87
CA VAL A 336 -25.41 -37.17 7.57
C VAL A 336 -26.55 -37.21 8.62
N TYR A 337 -27.48 -36.24 8.60
CA TYR A 337 -28.61 -36.19 9.55
C TYR A 337 -29.83 -36.89 8.95
N TYR A 338 -30.00 -38.16 9.30
CA TYR A 338 -31.16 -38.93 8.91
C TYR A 338 -31.95 -39.33 10.14
N ASN A 339 -33.27 -39.31 10.02
CA ASN A 339 -34.14 -39.95 11.03
C ASN A 339 -33.91 -41.47 11.02
N PRO A 340 -33.97 -42.16 12.16
CA PRO A 340 -33.81 -43.60 12.20
C PRO A 340 -34.76 -44.40 11.30
N GLU A 341 -35.90 -43.79 10.94
CA GLU A 341 -36.91 -44.38 10.06
C GLU A 341 -36.52 -44.36 8.58
N ASP A 342 -35.51 -43.54 8.21
CA ASP A 342 -35.09 -43.37 6.81
C ASP A 342 -34.02 -44.42 6.37
N TYR A 343 -33.56 -45.29 7.28
CA TYR A 343 -32.52 -46.30 7.02
C TYR A 343 -33.11 -47.49 6.24
N SER A 344 -32.76 -47.62 4.98
CA SER A 344 -33.00 -48.84 4.16
C SER A 344 -31.69 -49.45 3.70
N GLN A 345 -31.69 -50.74 3.35
CA GLN A 345 -30.50 -51.45 2.86
C GLN A 345 -29.88 -50.77 1.63
N GLY A 346 -30.73 -50.22 0.71
CA GLY A 346 -30.27 -49.48 -0.47
C GLY A 346 -29.65 -48.12 -0.08
N PHE A 347 -30.04 -47.57 1.05
CA PHE A 347 -29.51 -46.31 1.57
C PHE A 347 -28.13 -46.50 2.22
N LEU A 348 -27.89 -47.63 2.85
CA LEU A 348 -26.57 -47.99 3.41
C LEU A 348 -25.48 -48.06 2.31
N ASN A 349 -25.84 -48.50 1.12
CA ASN A 349 -24.94 -48.52 -0.04
C ASN A 349 -24.65 -47.09 -0.60
N GLN A 350 -25.55 -46.14 -0.39
CA GLN A 350 -25.31 -44.71 -0.74
C GLN A 350 -24.42 -43.98 0.27
N LEU A 351 -24.29 -44.52 1.50
CA LEU A 351 -23.39 -44.00 2.52
C LEU A 351 -21.90 -44.36 2.26
N GLU A 352 -21.64 -45.25 1.28
CA GLU A 352 -20.25 -45.59 0.88
C GLU A 352 -19.51 -44.39 0.26
N SER A 353 -20.22 -43.38 -0.27
CA SER A 353 -19.61 -42.12 -0.70
C SER A 353 -20.21 -40.96 0.06
N ASN A 354 -19.46 -40.49 1.04
CA ASN A 354 -19.80 -39.31 1.82
C ASN A 354 -19.65 -37.99 1.04
N ILE A 355 -19.10 -38.04 -0.16
CA ILE A 355 -18.80 -36.90 -1.04
C ILE A 355 -19.95 -36.71 -2.03
N LYS A 356 -20.38 -35.47 -2.25
CA LYS A 356 -21.37 -35.12 -3.28
C LYS A 356 -20.84 -35.45 -4.66
N SER A 357 -21.69 -36.00 -5.53
CA SER A 357 -21.33 -36.49 -6.84
C SER A 357 -20.90 -35.43 -7.84
N ASP A 358 -21.22 -34.17 -7.59
CA ASP A 358 -20.88 -33.00 -8.42
C ASP A 358 -19.57 -32.32 -8.01
N ARG A 359 -18.83 -32.86 -7.05
CA ARG A 359 -17.57 -32.31 -6.57
C ARG A 359 -16.38 -32.84 -7.35
N THR A 360 -15.47 -31.92 -7.72
CA THR A 360 -14.21 -32.23 -8.38
C THR A 360 -13.09 -32.46 -7.36
N ASP A 361 -11.98 -33.06 -7.79
CA ASP A 361 -10.77 -33.23 -6.97
C ASP A 361 -10.25 -31.91 -6.42
N LEU A 362 -10.37 -30.82 -7.18
CA LEU A 362 -9.97 -29.49 -6.73
C LEU A 362 -10.90 -28.96 -5.62
N ASP A 363 -12.20 -29.24 -5.69
CA ASP A 363 -13.13 -28.86 -4.61
C ASP A 363 -12.76 -29.57 -3.30
N LEU A 364 -12.40 -30.85 -3.40
CA LEU A 364 -11.95 -31.63 -2.24
C LEU A 364 -10.60 -31.14 -1.72
N LEU A 365 -9.63 -30.88 -2.60
CA LEU A 365 -8.33 -30.34 -2.24
C LEU A 365 -8.48 -29.02 -1.49
N PHE A 366 -9.22 -28.05 -2.05
CA PHE A 366 -9.42 -26.75 -1.44
C PHE A 366 -10.25 -26.82 -0.16
N GLY A 367 -11.20 -27.75 -0.07
CA GLY A 367 -11.91 -28.06 1.18
C GLY A 367 -10.96 -28.51 2.28
N CYS A 368 -10.03 -29.41 2.00
CA CYS A 368 -9.00 -29.84 2.93
C CYS A 368 -8.05 -28.71 3.35
N LEU A 369 -7.67 -27.83 2.40
CA LEU A 369 -6.84 -26.66 2.72
C LEU A 369 -7.53 -25.73 3.72
N LEU A 370 -8.83 -25.47 3.53
CA LEU A 370 -9.64 -24.66 4.45
C LEU A 370 -9.73 -25.29 5.84
N GLU A 371 -10.02 -26.58 5.90
CA GLU A 371 -10.15 -27.31 7.17
C GLU A 371 -8.85 -27.28 7.97
N TRP A 372 -7.70 -27.42 7.33
CA TRP A 372 -6.39 -27.35 7.97
C TRP A 372 -5.85 -25.93 8.14
N GLY A 373 -6.58 -24.90 7.73
CA GLY A 373 -6.15 -23.50 7.83
C GLY A 373 -4.94 -23.17 6.98
N LEU A 374 -4.75 -23.85 5.85
CA LEU A 374 -3.67 -23.59 4.91
C LEU A 374 -4.03 -22.41 4.00
N ALA A 375 -3.01 -21.66 3.60
CA ALA A 375 -3.22 -20.53 2.70
C ALA A 375 -3.69 -21.02 1.32
N LEU A 376 -4.78 -20.44 0.78
CA LEU A 376 -5.35 -20.87 -0.52
C LEU A 376 -4.58 -20.34 -1.75
N SER A 377 -3.57 -19.49 -1.54
CA SER A 377 -2.85 -18.78 -2.62
C SER A 377 -1.50 -19.41 -3.00
N LEU A 378 -1.10 -20.52 -2.38
CA LEU A 378 0.19 -21.15 -2.66
C LEU A 378 0.11 -22.01 -3.93
N PRO A 379 1.24 -22.27 -4.61
CA PRO A 379 1.25 -23.04 -5.85
C PRO A 379 0.83 -24.50 -5.62
N TYR A 380 0.23 -25.10 -6.63
CA TYR A 380 -0.01 -26.55 -6.66
C TYR A 380 0.23 -27.09 -8.06
N THR A 381 0.57 -28.36 -8.12
CA THR A 381 0.73 -29.14 -9.36
C THR A 381 -0.09 -30.42 -9.29
N SER A 382 -0.45 -30.93 -10.46
CA SER A 382 -1.10 -32.24 -10.59
C SER A 382 -0.29 -33.09 -11.54
N GLU A 383 -0.02 -34.31 -11.16
CA GLU A 383 0.74 -35.30 -11.96
C GLU A 383 -0.01 -36.62 -12.01
N GLN A 384 0.29 -37.42 -13.02
CA GLN A 384 -0.23 -38.78 -13.16
C GLN A 384 0.78 -39.78 -12.63
N ILE A 385 0.36 -40.61 -11.67
CA ILE A 385 1.17 -41.73 -11.15
C ILE A 385 0.33 -43.00 -11.28
N ASP A 386 0.78 -43.94 -12.04
CA ASP A 386 0.11 -45.25 -12.31
C ASP A 386 -1.39 -45.10 -12.64
N GLY A 387 -1.73 -44.07 -13.46
CA GLY A 387 -3.08 -43.80 -13.88
C GLY A 387 -3.94 -42.98 -12.92
N CYS A 388 -3.43 -42.66 -11.73
CA CYS A 388 -4.11 -41.84 -10.74
C CYS A 388 -3.61 -40.38 -10.75
N THR A 389 -4.51 -39.43 -10.49
CA THR A 389 -4.20 -38.01 -10.40
C THR A 389 -3.74 -37.67 -8.98
N VAL A 390 -2.49 -37.23 -8.85
CA VAL A 390 -1.88 -36.85 -7.58
C VAL A 390 -1.68 -35.35 -7.57
N HIS A 391 -2.32 -34.66 -6.63
CA HIS A 391 -2.20 -33.23 -6.43
C HIS A 391 -1.14 -32.94 -5.36
N ASN A 392 -0.16 -32.09 -5.68
CA ASN A 392 0.87 -31.63 -4.76
C ASN A 392 0.73 -30.15 -4.51
N TYR A 393 0.37 -29.79 -3.29
CA TYR A 393 0.19 -28.42 -2.86
C TYR A 393 1.41 -27.93 -2.09
N ASN A 394 1.95 -26.77 -2.52
CA ASN A 394 3.08 -26.08 -1.92
C ASN A 394 4.27 -27.01 -1.62
N ASP A 395 4.67 -27.79 -2.62
CA ASP A 395 5.83 -28.69 -2.57
C ASP A 395 5.84 -29.63 -1.36
N GLY A 396 4.69 -30.29 -1.11
CA GLY A 396 4.55 -31.29 -0.07
C GLY A 396 3.91 -30.83 1.22
N ASP A 397 3.40 -29.61 1.34
CA ASP A 397 2.56 -29.21 2.48
C ASP A 397 1.32 -30.10 2.57
N LEU A 398 0.75 -30.45 1.42
CA LEU A 398 -0.33 -31.40 1.27
C LEU A 398 -0.21 -32.13 -0.06
N ILE A 399 -0.25 -33.47 -0.04
CA ILE A 399 -0.42 -34.28 -1.25
C ILE A 399 -1.74 -35.03 -1.14
N ALA A 400 -2.55 -34.99 -2.22
CA ALA A 400 -3.85 -35.62 -2.25
C ALA A 400 -4.02 -36.50 -3.50
N CYS A 401 -4.72 -37.61 -3.36
CA CYS A 401 -5.21 -38.43 -4.44
C CYS A 401 -6.65 -38.84 -4.13
N PHE A 402 -7.57 -38.47 -5.03
CA PHE A 402 -9.00 -38.70 -4.83
C PHE A 402 -9.57 -39.72 -5.84
N ASP A 403 -8.73 -40.39 -6.61
CA ASP A 403 -9.16 -41.47 -7.50
C ASP A 403 -9.71 -42.66 -6.73
N GLU A 404 -10.52 -43.48 -7.39
CA GLU A 404 -11.06 -44.71 -6.82
C GLU A 404 -10.05 -45.86 -7.00
N ASN A 405 -10.06 -46.81 -6.06
CA ASN A 405 -9.23 -48.05 -6.13
C ASN A 405 -7.73 -47.76 -6.38
N ILE A 406 -7.15 -46.88 -5.60
CA ILE A 406 -5.75 -46.46 -5.73
C ILE A 406 -4.81 -47.64 -5.48
N PRO A 407 -3.88 -47.98 -6.40
CA PRO A 407 -2.93 -49.05 -6.18
C PRO A 407 -1.86 -48.68 -5.13
N ASP A 408 -1.34 -49.67 -4.42
CA ASP A 408 -0.26 -49.52 -3.42
C ASP A 408 0.97 -48.76 -3.95
N SER A 409 1.27 -48.90 -5.24
CA SER A 409 2.37 -48.17 -5.90
C SER A 409 2.24 -46.65 -5.81
N VAL A 410 1.00 -46.10 -5.96
CA VAL A 410 0.69 -44.67 -5.84
C VAL A 410 0.85 -44.22 -4.39
N ILE A 411 0.32 -45.00 -3.44
CA ILE A 411 0.43 -44.70 -2.00
C ILE A 411 1.90 -44.65 -1.59
N LYS A 412 2.71 -45.65 -2.01
CA LYS A 412 4.17 -45.69 -1.78
C LYS A 412 4.90 -44.55 -2.45
N ALA A 413 4.48 -44.12 -3.65
CA ALA A 413 5.07 -42.98 -4.33
C ALA A 413 4.80 -41.68 -3.60
N ILE A 414 3.57 -41.45 -3.08
CA ILE A 414 3.21 -40.33 -2.25
C ILE A 414 4.02 -40.35 -0.94
N ALA A 415 4.08 -41.50 -0.25
CA ALA A 415 4.82 -41.62 1.02
C ALA A 415 6.32 -41.34 0.84
N LYS A 416 6.95 -41.76 -0.28
CA LYS A 416 8.35 -41.44 -0.58
C LYS A 416 8.63 -39.93 -0.72
N LYS A 417 7.65 -39.14 -1.07
CA LYS A 417 7.77 -37.67 -1.12
C LYS A 417 7.77 -37.03 0.26
N GLN A 418 7.47 -37.78 1.31
CA GLN A 418 7.44 -37.35 2.71
C GLN A 418 6.65 -36.04 2.94
N PRO A 419 5.39 -35.96 2.45
CA PRO A 419 4.59 -34.74 2.62
C PRO A 419 4.29 -34.48 4.08
N LEU A 420 3.99 -33.22 4.44
CA LEU A 420 3.50 -32.91 5.78
C LEU A 420 2.10 -33.50 6.02
N ARG A 421 1.28 -33.56 4.96
CA ARG A 421 -0.10 -34.10 4.98
C ARG A 421 -0.36 -34.92 3.73
N ALA A 422 -1.06 -36.04 3.90
CA ALA A 422 -1.56 -36.84 2.79
C ALA A 422 -3.07 -37.03 2.93
N VAL A 423 -3.84 -36.88 1.85
CA VAL A 423 -5.29 -37.02 1.85
C VAL A 423 -5.74 -38.00 0.77
N PHE A 424 -6.64 -38.87 1.15
CA PHE A 424 -7.34 -39.81 0.29
C PHE A 424 -8.82 -39.72 0.56
N ARG A 425 -9.67 -40.20 -0.34
CA ARG A 425 -11.10 -40.41 -0.04
C ARG A 425 -11.37 -41.84 0.35
N ASP A 426 -12.50 -42.11 1.01
CA ASP A 426 -12.85 -43.45 1.46
C ASP A 426 -12.94 -44.45 0.31
N SER A 427 -13.57 -44.06 -0.80
CA SER A 427 -13.67 -44.85 -2.01
C SER A 427 -12.35 -45.04 -2.80
N SER A 428 -11.24 -44.42 -2.32
CA SER A 428 -9.90 -44.73 -2.86
C SER A 428 -9.43 -46.16 -2.51
N PHE A 429 -10.09 -46.81 -1.57
CA PHE A 429 -9.70 -48.13 -1.04
C PHE A 429 -10.80 -49.14 -1.35
N THR A 430 -10.36 -50.34 -1.80
CA THR A 430 -11.27 -51.46 -2.13
C THR A 430 -11.89 -52.09 -0.89
N ASP A 431 -11.19 -52.07 0.24
CA ASP A 431 -11.61 -52.70 1.51
C ASP A 431 -10.91 -52.08 2.73
N SER A 432 -11.37 -52.47 3.91
CA SER A 432 -10.78 -52.04 5.19
C SER A 432 -9.29 -52.45 5.39
N PRO A 433 -8.84 -53.64 4.97
CA PRO A 433 -7.43 -53.98 4.96
C PRO A 433 -6.55 -53.03 4.14
N SER A 434 -7.00 -52.59 2.96
CA SER A 434 -6.29 -51.63 2.14
C SER A 434 -6.12 -50.26 2.85
N LYS A 435 -7.13 -49.80 3.59
CA LYS A 435 -7.04 -48.62 4.46
C LYS A 435 -5.98 -48.75 5.55
N ILE A 436 -5.96 -49.90 6.26
CA ILE A 436 -4.99 -50.15 7.33
C ILE A 436 -3.56 -50.18 6.72
N ASN A 437 -3.40 -50.75 5.54
CA ASN A 437 -2.13 -50.81 4.85
C ASN A 437 -1.55 -49.42 4.52
N VAL A 438 -2.40 -48.41 4.24
CA VAL A 438 -1.95 -47.03 4.04
C VAL A 438 -1.23 -46.49 5.26
N ASP A 439 -1.84 -46.66 6.43
CA ASP A 439 -1.22 -46.20 7.69
C ASP A 439 0.12 -46.84 7.94
N GLU A 440 0.24 -48.17 7.66
CA GLU A 440 1.51 -48.91 7.83
C GLU A 440 2.58 -48.46 6.81
N ILE A 441 2.19 -48.19 5.55
CA ILE A 441 3.11 -47.67 4.53
C ILE A 441 3.64 -46.30 4.98
N PHE A 442 2.79 -45.39 5.46
CA PHE A 442 3.22 -44.07 5.91
C PHE A 442 4.04 -44.15 7.20
N LYS A 443 3.68 -44.99 8.17
CA LYS A 443 4.50 -45.20 9.39
C LYS A 443 5.91 -45.65 9.05
N LEU A 444 6.08 -46.53 8.08
CA LEU A 444 7.39 -47.06 7.68
C LEU A 444 8.19 -46.07 6.81
N THR A 445 7.53 -45.33 5.91
CA THR A 445 8.19 -44.52 4.88
C THR A 445 8.21 -43.03 5.20
N ALA A 446 7.15 -42.50 5.84
CA ALA A 446 6.97 -41.09 6.12
C ALA A 446 6.29 -40.88 7.51
N PRO A 447 6.98 -41.25 8.61
CA PRO A 447 6.37 -41.30 9.96
C PRO A 447 5.89 -39.93 10.47
N ASN A 448 6.33 -38.84 9.90
CA ASN A 448 5.95 -37.49 10.25
C ASN A 448 4.74 -36.96 9.43
N THR A 449 4.28 -37.71 8.44
CA THR A 449 3.14 -37.33 7.61
C THR A 449 1.82 -37.56 8.35
N ARG A 450 0.94 -36.56 8.35
CA ARG A 450 -0.43 -36.72 8.82
C ARG A 450 -1.30 -37.24 7.68
N VAL A 451 -1.77 -38.48 7.78
CA VAL A 451 -2.68 -39.09 6.82
C VAL A 451 -4.12 -38.80 7.23
N LYS A 452 -4.97 -38.48 6.28
CA LYS A 452 -6.41 -38.30 6.46
C LYS A 452 -7.18 -38.99 5.34
N VAL A 453 -8.25 -39.67 5.68
CA VAL A 453 -9.26 -40.18 4.73
C VAL A 453 -10.54 -39.38 4.94
N ILE A 454 -11.13 -38.85 3.85
CA ILE A 454 -12.35 -38.06 3.83
C ILE A 454 -13.49 -38.81 3.16
#